data_9a843a92b65805e80b37db5a942c3480
#
_entry.id   9a843a92b65805e80b37db5a942c3480
#
_cell.length_a   1.000
_cell.length_b   1.000
_cell.length_c   1.000
_cell.angle_alpha   90.00
_cell.angle_beta   90.00
_cell.angle_gamma   90.00
#
_symmetry.space_group_name_H-M   'P 1'
#
loop_
_entity.id
_entity.type
_entity.pdbx_description
1 polymer ?
#
loop_
_entity_poly.entity_id
_entity_poly.type
_entity_poly.pdbx_seq_one_letter_code
_entity_poly.pdbx_strand_id
1 'polypeptide(L)'
;MAAEDLVPDIALGEVISPNPLIVTCKCDEANVRKGRFVTITAGENWPPLIHEADSGEKVSGTALKAGNNGDYIPVLKFGITKMQAGGAVAAGDAVKTDGEGRAVKALAADQGIEGGKALMSAGEADDQFIVLVCPNNVGEGA
;
A
#
# COMPACT_ATOMS: atom_id res chain seq x y z
N MET A 1 -4.11 29.69 -2.15
CA MET A 1 -3.23 28.55 -1.87
C MET A 1 -2.64 28.07 -3.18
N ALA A 2 -1.35 27.89 -3.24
CA ALA A 2 -0.72 27.33 -4.42
C ALA A 2 -1.04 25.83 -4.51
N ALA A 3 -1.04 25.28 -5.73
CA ALA A 3 -1.39 23.88 -5.92
C ALA A 3 -0.49 22.93 -5.14
N GLU A 4 0.80 23.24 -5.03
CA GLU A 4 1.75 22.43 -4.30
C GLU A 4 1.46 22.36 -2.80
N ASP A 5 0.71 23.29 -2.26
CA ASP A 5 0.32 23.26 -0.84
C ASP A 5 -0.72 22.18 -0.57
N LEU A 6 -1.35 21.66 -1.60
CA LEU A 6 -2.33 20.58 -1.47
C LEU A 6 -1.66 19.20 -1.38
N VAL A 7 -0.40 19.11 -1.77
CA VAL A 7 0.37 17.88 -1.65
C VAL A 7 1.21 17.99 -0.39
N PRO A 8 0.95 17.18 0.64
CA PRO A 8 1.71 17.28 1.87
C PRO A 8 3.20 17.10 1.66
N ASP A 9 3.99 17.94 2.31
CA ASP A 9 5.45 17.84 2.30
C ASP A 9 5.89 16.79 3.30
N ILE A 10 5.57 15.54 2.99
CA ILE A 10 5.92 14.38 3.81
C ILE A 10 6.70 13.40 2.96
N ALA A 11 7.50 12.59 3.63
CA ALA A 11 8.24 11.53 2.96
C ALA A 11 7.32 10.37 2.59
N LEU A 12 7.69 9.64 1.55
CA LEU A 12 7.03 8.39 1.20
C LEU A 12 6.99 7.47 2.43
N GLY A 13 5.86 6.86 2.70
CA GLY A 13 5.66 5.96 3.83
C GLY A 13 5.35 6.65 5.15
N GLU A 14 5.32 7.98 5.21
CA GLU A 14 4.87 8.67 6.42
C GLU A 14 3.35 8.62 6.52
N VAL A 15 2.87 8.49 7.75
CA VAL A 15 1.43 8.44 8.02
C VAL A 15 0.94 9.82 8.40
N ILE A 16 -0.13 10.27 7.77
CA ILE A 16 -0.70 11.59 7.99
C ILE A 16 -2.11 11.55 8.59
N SER A 17 -2.65 10.36 8.81
CA SER A 17 -3.95 10.21 9.47
C SER A 17 -3.78 10.10 10.98
N PRO A 18 -4.77 10.57 11.78
CA PRO A 18 -4.80 10.28 13.21
C PRO A 18 -5.14 8.80 13.43
N ASN A 19 -4.65 8.25 14.54
CA ASN A 19 -4.97 6.88 14.96
C ASN A 19 -4.79 5.80 13.88
N PRO A 20 -3.64 5.76 13.22
CA PRO A 20 -3.40 4.71 12.21
C PRO A 20 -3.28 3.35 12.89
N LEU A 21 -3.70 2.31 12.18
CA LEU A 21 -3.46 0.93 12.61
C LEU A 21 -2.16 0.44 11.96
N ILE A 22 -1.14 0.28 12.77
CA ILE A 22 0.18 -0.15 12.31
C ILE A 22 0.55 -1.44 13.02
N VAL A 23 0.98 -2.43 12.25
CA VAL A 23 1.40 -3.73 12.77
C VAL A 23 2.84 -3.98 12.35
N THR A 24 3.68 -4.43 13.29
CA THR A 24 5.04 -4.84 12.94
C THR A 24 4.99 -6.18 12.24
N CYS A 25 5.62 -6.26 11.08
CA CYS A 25 5.70 -7.49 10.27
C CYS A 25 7.17 -7.81 9.99
N LYS A 26 7.44 -9.07 9.65
CA LYS A 26 8.78 -9.54 9.32
C LYS A 26 8.89 -9.72 7.81
N CYS A 27 9.92 -9.16 7.21
CA CYS A 27 10.14 -9.31 5.78
C CYS A 27 10.57 -10.73 5.44
N ASP A 28 9.90 -11.32 4.43
CA ASP A 28 10.17 -12.68 3.96
C ASP A 28 10.78 -12.66 2.55
N GLU A 29 11.38 -11.55 2.16
CA GLU A 29 12.14 -11.45 0.93
C GLU A 29 13.14 -10.32 1.04
N ALA A 30 14.13 -10.31 0.18
CA ALA A 30 15.07 -9.22 0.09
C ALA A 30 14.38 -8.00 -0.53
N ASN A 31 14.71 -6.80 -0.02
CA ASN A 31 14.33 -5.55 -0.66
C ASN A 31 12.81 -5.29 -0.70
N VAL A 32 12.18 -5.34 0.46
CA VAL A 32 10.83 -4.77 0.62
C VAL A 32 10.97 -3.25 0.66
N ARG A 33 10.30 -2.55 -0.24
CA ARG A 33 10.46 -1.09 -0.39
C ARG A 33 9.36 -0.34 0.36
N LYS A 34 9.71 0.80 0.92
CA LYS A 34 8.70 1.64 1.59
C LYS A 34 7.75 2.24 0.57
N GLY A 35 6.52 2.50 1.00
CA GLY A 35 5.49 3.08 0.13
C GLY A 35 4.94 2.10 -0.89
N ARG A 36 5.12 0.83 -0.68
CA ARG A 36 4.63 -0.25 -1.54
C ARG A 36 3.64 -1.12 -0.78
N PHE A 37 2.67 -1.66 -1.50
CA PHE A 37 1.78 -2.66 -0.93
C PHE A 37 2.53 -3.94 -0.59
N VAL A 38 2.12 -4.58 0.49
CA VAL A 38 2.67 -5.87 0.92
C VAL A 38 1.56 -6.87 1.13
N THR A 39 1.91 -8.14 1.00
CA THR A 39 1.00 -9.27 1.17
C THR A 39 1.54 -10.18 2.27
N ILE A 40 0.67 -10.78 3.08
CA ILE A 40 1.08 -11.73 4.09
C ILE A 40 1.45 -13.04 3.40
N THR A 41 2.67 -13.51 3.65
CA THR A 41 3.09 -14.84 3.22
C THR A 41 2.35 -15.88 4.07
N ALA A 42 1.86 -16.93 3.43
CA ALA A 42 1.12 -17.98 4.13
C ALA A 42 1.96 -18.61 5.25
N GLY A 43 1.30 -18.99 6.33
CA GLY A 43 1.95 -19.62 7.47
C GLY A 43 1.32 -19.24 8.79
N GLU A 44 1.84 -19.81 9.85
CA GLU A 44 1.34 -19.61 11.22
C GLU A 44 2.32 -18.76 12.03
N ASN A 45 2.86 -17.72 11.44
CA ASN A 45 3.90 -16.91 12.05
C ASN A 45 3.34 -15.67 12.72
N TRP A 46 3.94 -15.29 13.83
CA TRP A 46 3.71 -14.03 14.48
C TRP A 46 5.05 -13.45 14.95
N PRO A 47 5.45 -12.23 14.58
CA PRO A 47 4.71 -11.33 13.66
C PRO A 47 4.52 -11.93 12.27
N PRO A 48 3.50 -11.44 11.50
CA PRO A 48 3.26 -11.97 10.16
C PRO A 48 4.48 -11.81 9.25
N LEU A 49 4.73 -12.81 8.41
CA LEU A 49 5.70 -12.70 7.33
C LEU A 49 5.06 -11.98 6.16
N ILE A 50 5.78 -11.02 5.58
CA ILE A 50 5.27 -10.25 4.44
C ILE A 50 6.30 -10.18 3.31
N HIS A 51 5.79 -10.00 2.10
CA HIS A 51 6.59 -9.70 0.93
C HIS A 51 5.91 -8.58 0.15
N GLU A 52 6.63 -7.93 -0.77
CA GLU A 52 6.01 -6.96 -1.67
C GLU A 52 4.91 -7.65 -2.46
N ALA A 53 3.76 -7.02 -2.57
CA ALA A 53 2.63 -7.62 -3.25
C ALA A 53 2.88 -7.73 -4.75
N ASP A 54 2.56 -8.88 -5.31
CA ASP A 54 2.58 -9.14 -6.74
C ASP A 54 1.20 -8.90 -7.35
N SER A 55 1.17 -8.81 -8.68
CA SER A 55 -0.09 -8.58 -9.40
C SER A 55 -1.13 -9.65 -9.03
N GLY A 56 -2.33 -9.20 -8.71
CA GLY A 56 -3.45 -10.08 -8.37
C GLY A 56 -3.48 -10.57 -6.92
N GLU A 57 -2.48 -10.25 -6.12
CA GLU A 57 -2.46 -10.65 -4.73
C GLU A 57 -3.34 -9.75 -3.86
N LYS A 58 -3.83 -10.32 -2.76
CA LYS A 58 -4.57 -9.57 -1.76
C LYS A 58 -3.61 -8.73 -0.95
N VAL A 59 -3.86 -7.42 -0.92
CA VAL A 59 -3.03 -6.48 -0.18
C VAL A 59 -3.32 -6.63 1.32
N SER A 60 -2.27 -6.71 2.12
CA SER A 60 -2.36 -6.73 3.57
C SER A 60 -2.11 -5.36 4.20
N GLY A 61 -1.47 -4.47 3.48
CA GLY A 61 -1.13 -3.13 3.96
C GLY A 61 -0.03 -2.51 3.14
N THR A 62 0.56 -1.45 3.66
CA THR A 62 1.62 -0.70 3.00
C THR A 62 2.85 -0.63 3.90
N ALA A 63 4.01 -0.95 3.36
CA ALA A 63 5.27 -0.86 4.10
C ALA A 63 5.61 0.61 4.37
N LEU A 64 5.83 0.95 5.62
CA LEU A 64 6.21 2.30 6.04
C LEU A 64 7.71 2.51 6.09
N LYS A 65 8.47 1.42 6.03
CA LYS A 65 9.94 1.43 5.95
C LYS A 65 10.40 0.33 5.02
N ALA A 66 11.59 0.50 4.47
CA ALA A 66 12.22 -0.56 3.68
C ALA A 66 12.84 -1.59 4.61
N GLY A 67 12.95 -2.83 4.13
CA GLY A 67 13.62 -3.89 4.87
C GLY A 67 14.10 -5.01 3.97
N ASN A 68 15.05 -5.77 4.47
CA ASN A 68 15.56 -6.96 3.82
C ASN A 68 15.04 -8.21 4.51
N ASN A 69 15.29 -9.36 3.93
CA ASN A 69 14.85 -10.63 4.49
C ASN A 69 15.22 -10.76 5.97
N GLY A 70 14.23 -11.00 6.80
CA GLY A 70 14.40 -11.13 8.25
C GLY A 70 14.23 -9.85 9.04
N ASP A 71 14.17 -8.69 8.40
CA ASP A 71 13.96 -7.42 9.09
C ASP A 71 12.52 -7.26 9.54
N TYR A 72 12.34 -6.57 10.66
CA TYR A 72 11.02 -6.20 11.17
C TYR A 72 10.70 -4.78 10.72
N ILE A 73 9.56 -4.58 10.08
CA ILE A 73 9.16 -3.27 9.58
C ILE A 73 7.72 -2.94 9.99
N PRO A 74 7.40 -1.65 10.16
CA PRO A 74 6.01 -1.24 10.41
C PRO A 74 5.22 -1.32 9.10
N VAL A 75 4.03 -1.88 9.17
CA VAL A 75 3.09 -1.98 8.04
C VAL A 75 1.79 -1.29 8.41
N LEU A 76 1.38 -0.33 7.57
CA LEU A 76 0.12 0.39 7.77
C LEU A 76 -1.01 -0.49 7.27
N LYS A 77 -1.91 -0.86 8.19
CA LYS A 77 -3.09 -1.68 7.89
C LYS A 77 -4.31 -0.83 7.57
N PHE A 78 -4.41 0.32 8.19
CA PHE A 78 -5.49 1.28 7.95
C PHE A 78 -4.99 2.68 8.27
N GLY A 79 -5.11 3.58 7.32
CA GLY A 79 -4.69 4.98 7.50
C GLY A 79 -4.29 5.62 6.19
N ILE A 80 -3.80 6.83 6.28
CA ILE A 80 -3.46 7.64 5.10
C ILE A 80 -1.95 7.80 5.03
N THR A 81 -1.37 7.47 3.89
CA THR A 81 0.06 7.62 3.65
C THR A 81 0.34 7.97 2.19
N LYS A 82 1.58 8.37 1.93
CA LYS A 82 2.04 8.61 0.57
C LYS A 82 2.60 7.32 0.00
N MET A 83 2.12 6.95 -1.17
CA MET A 83 2.54 5.75 -1.87
C MET A 83 3.06 6.07 -3.27
N GLN A 84 3.67 5.08 -3.88
CA GLN A 84 4.15 5.18 -5.26
C GLN A 84 3.13 4.56 -6.20
N ALA A 85 2.79 5.28 -7.28
CA ALA A 85 1.86 4.79 -8.29
C ALA A 85 2.57 3.90 -9.30
N GLY A 86 1.84 2.91 -9.83
CA GLY A 86 2.34 2.07 -10.92
C GLY A 86 1.82 2.51 -12.29
N GLY A 87 1.01 3.57 -12.34
CA GLY A 87 0.44 4.12 -13.55
C GLY A 87 -0.50 5.25 -13.20
N ALA A 88 -1.23 5.76 -14.18
CA ALA A 88 -2.19 6.85 -13.96
C ALA A 88 -3.35 6.39 -13.07
N VAL A 89 -3.64 7.16 -12.04
CA VAL A 89 -4.74 6.92 -11.11
C VAL A 89 -5.46 8.24 -10.89
N ALA A 90 -6.77 8.24 -10.92
CA ALA A 90 -7.57 9.43 -10.64
C ALA A 90 -7.97 9.45 -9.16
N ALA A 91 -8.09 10.66 -8.60
CA ALA A 91 -8.61 10.82 -7.25
C ALA A 91 -9.98 10.15 -7.14
N GLY A 92 -10.17 9.38 -6.09
CA GLY A 92 -11.40 8.62 -5.87
C GLY A 92 -11.38 7.19 -6.40
N ASP A 93 -10.40 6.84 -7.22
CA ASP A 93 -10.29 5.46 -7.71
C ASP A 93 -9.91 4.50 -6.59
N ALA A 94 -10.53 3.31 -6.59
CA ALA A 94 -10.00 2.20 -5.81
C ALA A 94 -8.67 1.77 -6.42
N VAL A 95 -7.72 1.36 -5.58
CA VAL A 95 -6.40 0.94 -6.04
C VAL A 95 -6.08 -0.48 -5.60
N LYS A 96 -5.28 -1.15 -6.42
CA LYS A 96 -4.76 -2.48 -6.16
C LYS A 96 -3.25 -2.46 -6.36
N THR A 97 -2.61 -3.59 -6.11
CA THR A 97 -1.17 -3.72 -6.35
C THR A 97 -0.88 -4.05 -7.81
N ASP A 98 0.22 -3.52 -8.33
CA ASP A 98 0.80 -4.03 -9.57
C ASP A 98 1.85 -5.12 -9.23
N GLY A 99 2.64 -5.54 -10.19
CA GLY A 99 3.65 -6.57 -9.99
C GLY A 99 4.84 -6.16 -9.13
N GLU A 100 4.90 -4.89 -8.72
CA GLU A 100 5.99 -4.35 -7.90
C GLU A 100 5.49 -3.66 -6.63
N GLY A 101 4.27 -3.97 -6.20
CA GLY A 101 3.69 -3.38 -5.00
C GLY A 101 3.22 -1.93 -5.15
N ARG A 102 3.30 -1.35 -6.33
CA ARG A 102 2.84 0.02 -6.55
C ARG A 102 1.32 0.05 -6.69
N ALA A 103 0.72 1.18 -6.35
CA ALA A 103 -0.72 1.33 -6.43
C ALA A 103 -1.16 1.66 -7.85
N VAL A 104 -2.07 0.88 -8.39
CA VAL A 104 -2.68 1.10 -9.70
C VAL A 104 -4.19 1.06 -9.58
N LYS A 105 -4.89 1.62 -10.57
CA LYS A 105 -6.35 1.62 -10.58
C LYS A 105 -6.91 0.21 -10.56
N ALA A 106 -7.82 -0.06 -9.63
CA ALA A 106 -8.57 -1.31 -9.58
C ALA A 106 -9.79 -1.22 -10.47
N LEU A 107 -10.09 -2.30 -11.18
CA LEU A 107 -11.27 -2.40 -12.03
C LEU A 107 -12.35 -3.21 -11.31
N ALA A 108 -13.55 -3.27 -11.90
CA ALA A 108 -14.65 -4.03 -11.32
C ALA A 108 -14.30 -5.50 -11.08
N ALA A 109 -13.48 -6.08 -11.94
CA ALA A 109 -13.03 -7.47 -11.81
C ALA A 109 -12.06 -7.68 -10.64
N ASP A 110 -11.52 -6.62 -10.06
CA ASP A 110 -10.53 -6.68 -8.98
C ASP A 110 -11.16 -6.59 -7.60
N GLN A 111 -12.48 -6.78 -7.51
CA GLN A 111 -13.17 -6.73 -6.23
C GLN A 111 -12.63 -7.81 -5.30
N GLY A 112 -12.29 -7.41 -4.08
CA GLY A 112 -11.72 -8.30 -3.09
C GLY A 112 -10.19 -8.25 -3.00
N ILE A 113 -9.52 -7.59 -3.94
CA ILE A 113 -8.06 -7.42 -3.88
C ILE A 113 -7.63 -5.95 -3.77
N GLU A 114 -8.59 -5.04 -3.60
CA GLU A 114 -8.27 -3.62 -3.46
C GLU A 114 -7.46 -3.38 -2.18
N GLY A 115 -6.48 -2.48 -2.28
CA GLY A 115 -5.65 -2.09 -1.14
C GLY A 115 -6.08 -0.77 -0.51
N GLY A 116 -6.96 -0.03 -1.16
CA GLY A 116 -7.41 1.24 -0.66
C GLY A 116 -8.01 2.14 -1.73
N LYS A 117 -7.94 3.44 -1.48
CA LYS A 117 -8.55 4.43 -2.34
C LYS A 117 -7.61 5.61 -2.53
N ALA A 118 -7.47 6.06 -3.77
CA ALA A 118 -6.67 7.25 -4.06
C ALA A 118 -7.38 8.49 -3.54
N LEU A 119 -6.69 9.28 -2.73
CA LEU A 119 -7.20 10.55 -2.23
C LEU A 119 -6.75 11.72 -3.08
N MET A 120 -5.83 11.49 -4.00
CA MET A 120 -5.42 12.45 -5.01
C MET A 120 -4.97 11.69 -6.26
N SER A 121 -4.86 12.39 -7.37
CA SER A 121 -4.49 11.77 -8.64
C SER A 121 -2.98 11.59 -8.74
N ALA A 122 -2.56 10.55 -9.48
CA ALA A 122 -1.20 10.36 -9.95
C ALA A 122 -1.24 10.32 -11.48
N GLY A 123 -0.34 11.01 -12.16
CA GLY A 123 -0.35 11.15 -13.61
C GLY A 123 0.32 10.02 -14.35
N GLU A 124 1.29 9.37 -13.73
CA GLU A 124 2.08 8.33 -14.39
C GLU A 124 2.76 7.43 -13.37
N ALA A 125 3.39 6.37 -13.88
CA ALA A 125 4.15 5.44 -13.04
C ALA A 125 5.24 6.17 -12.27
N ASP A 126 5.46 5.73 -11.04
CA ASP A 126 6.44 6.25 -10.10
C ASP A 126 6.10 7.61 -9.49
N ASP A 127 5.00 8.24 -9.88
CA ASP A 127 4.50 9.40 -9.16
C ASP A 127 4.14 9.01 -7.74
N GLN A 128 4.37 9.94 -6.81
CA GLN A 128 3.97 9.76 -5.42
C GLN A 128 2.63 10.45 -5.19
N PHE A 129 1.73 9.79 -4.48
CA PHE A 129 0.39 10.32 -4.24
C PHE A 129 -0.16 9.80 -2.92
N ILE A 130 -1.25 10.42 -2.46
CA ILE A 130 -1.84 10.11 -1.16
C ILE A 130 -2.93 9.06 -1.32
N VAL A 131 -2.86 8.02 -0.51
CA VAL A 131 -3.77 6.88 -0.55
C VAL A 131 -4.32 6.61 0.84
N LEU A 132 -5.63 6.39 0.92
CA LEU A 132 -6.23 5.78 2.10
C LEU A 132 -5.98 4.27 1.99
N VAL A 133 -5.10 3.76 2.82
CA VAL A 133 -4.83 2.33 2.88
C VAL A 133 -5.96 1.67 3.67
N CYS A 134 -6.70 0.81 3.01
CA CYS A 134 -7.84 0.12 3.59
C CYS A 134 -8.05 -1.18 2.80
N PRO A 135 -7.26 -2.22 3.08
CA PRO A 135 -7.37 -3.47 2.33
C PRO A 135 -8.76 -4.06 2.43
N ASN A 136 -9.33 -4.41 1.28
CA ASN A 136 -10.68 -4.95 1.20
C ASN A 136 -10.65 -6.36 0.62
N ASN A 137 -10.34 -7.32 1.48
CA ASN A 137 -10.24 -8.72 1.09
C ASN A 137 -11.40 -9.56 1.63
N VAL A 138 -12.37 -8.91 2.24
CA VAL A 138 -13.38 -9.60 3.07
C VAL A 138 -14.42 -10.33 2.24
N GLY A 139 -14.84 -9.77 1.11
CA GLY A 139 -15.90 -10.36 0.32
C GLY A 139 -15.48 -11.56 -0.53
N GLU A 140 -14.19 -11.79 -0.61
CA GLU A 140 -13.64 -12.85 -1.42
C GLU A 140 -13.67 -14.18 -0.70
N GLY A 141 -14.09 -15.21 -1.32
CA GLY A 141 -14.13 -16.52 -0.73
C GLY A 141 -15.30 -16.75 0.22
N ALA A 142 -16.23 -15.85 0.18
CA ALA A 142 -17.46 -16.05 0.93
C ALA A 142 -18.27 -17.20 0.32
#